data_4efb20b3c0f78fe169c58f87cc43ddbf
#
_entry.id   4efb20b3c0f78fe169c58f87cc43ddbf
#
_cell.length_a   1.000
_cell.length_b   1.000
_cell.length_c   1.000
_cell.angle_alpha   90.00
_cell.angle_beta   90.00
_cell.angle_gamma   90.00
#
_symmetry.space_group_name_H-M   'P 1'
#
loop_
_entity.id
_entity.type
_entity.pdbx_description
1 polymer ?
#
loop_
_entity_poly.entity_id
_entity_poly.type
_entity_poly.pdbx_seq_one_letter_code
_entity_poly.pdbx_strand_id
1 'polypeptide(L)'
;MRRVNREASVKKATTGIIAAALAMSATAALAQSKPPLKLGGILDMSGLYADITGAGSETAAKMAAEDFGGEVLGRKVEIVAADHLNKADLAASIARDMLDNQGVEMLYDVAASATALAAGEIAKARNKIVMYSGPASIRLSNEACGPYTVHYAYDTFAQANVTGLATVKSGFETWYFLTADYAFGQDLEKDTTNVVVRAGGKVLGGVKHPLNTSDFSSFLLQAQSSKAKVVGLANAGGDTINAIKQAAEFGLTRSGGQKLSPLLAFVTDIDSVGLATAQGLLLAEAFYWDLNDDTRAFSKRFVERVKRPPTAAQASVYSSVSHYLKAVKAAGTTDAAAVMKVMKETPVDDMFARNGKIREDGRMVHDMYLFEVKKPSESKARWDYYKLLATIPGNEAFQPLEASRCPLVKK
;
A
#
# COMPACT_ATOMS: atom_id res chain seq x y z
N MET A 1 81.17 62.55 -16.06
CA MET A 1 80.13 62.53 -17.14
C MET A 1 79.70 61.10 -17.36
N ARG A 2 78.34 60.87 -17.43
CA ARG A 2 77.52 59.67 -17.74
C ARG A 2 77.13 58.76 -16.58
N ARG A 3 76.08 59.22 -15.91
CA ARG A 3 75.04 58.31 -15.32
C ARG A 3 73.99 58.12 -16.40
N VAL A 4 73.68 56.90 -16.81
CA VAL A 4 72.43 56.58 -17.55
C VAL A 4 72.07 55.12 -17.29
N ASN A 5 70.86 54.95 -16.75
CA ASN A 5 69.88 53.85 -16.88
C ASN A 5 70.20 52.42 -16.45
N ARG A 6 69.73 52.12 -15.23
CA ARG A 6 69.46 50.78 -14.81
C ARG A 6 68.09 50.65 -14.03
N GLU A 7 67.04 51.18 -14.60
CA GLU A 7 65.71 51.09 -13.95
C GLU A 7 64.57 50.63 -14.87
N ALA A 8 64.83 50.04 -16.03
CA ALA A 8 63.80 49.69 -16.97
C ALA A 8 63.51 48.13 -17.13
N SER A 9 64.19 47.26 -16.34
CA SER A 9 64.07 45.79 -16.61
C SER A 9 63.38 44.96 -15.51
N VAL A 10 62.87 45.57 -14.42
CA VAL A 10 62.25 44.80 -13.31
C VAL A 10 60.70 44.87 -13.30
N LYS A 11 60.08 45.73 -14.09
CA LYS A 11 58.62 45.91 -14.06
C LYS A 11 57.84 45.05 -15.07
N LYS A 12 58.46 44.21 -15.90
CA LYS A 12 57.74 43.34 -16.86
C LYS A 12 57.65 41.86 -16.46
N ALA A 13 58.32 41.43 -15.40
CA ALA A 13 58.28 40.02 -14.98
C ALA A 13 57.20 39.70 -13.91
N THR A 14 56.63 40.70 -13.24
CA THR A 14 55.69 40.50 -12.13
C THR A 14 54.21 40.50 -12.57
N THR A 15 53.89 40.96 -13.78
CA THR A 15 52.51 41.03 -14.27
C THR A 15 52.04 39.71 -14.96
N GLY A 16 52.97 38.84 -15.35
CA GLY A 16 52.67 37.57 -16.03
C GLY A 16 52.30 36.42 -15.06
N ILE A 17 52.69 36.46 -13.80
CA ILE A 17 52.47 35.35 -12.84
C ILE A 17 51.12 35.49 -12.12
N ILE A 18 50.56 36.70 -12.00
CA ILE A 18 49.26 36.92 -11.36
C ILE A 18 48.09 36.57 -12.29
N ALA A 19 48.26 36.71 -13.61
CA ALA A 19 47.21 36.33 -14.58
C ALA A 19 47.07 34.80 -14.76
N ALA A 20 48.12 34.00 -14.54
CA ALA A 20 48.08 32.53 -14.62
C ALA A 20 47.49 31.91 -13.36
N ALA A 21 47.58 32.53 -12.18
CA ALA A 21 46.99 32.04 -10.94
C ALA A 21 45.49 32.30 -10.85
N LEU A 22 44.94 33.29 -11.52
CA LEU A 22 43.50 33.56 -11.59
C LEU A 22 42.76 32.71 -12.64
N ALA A 23 43.44 32.12 -13.61
CA ALA A 23 42.82 31.23 -14.60
C ALA A 23 42.66 29.78 -14.12
N MET A 24 43.34 29.35 -13.05
CA MET A 24 43.19 28.00 -12.45
C MET A 24 42.13 27.94 -11.35
N SER A 25 41.55 29.03 -10.91
CA SER A 25 40.53 29.08 -9.86
C SER A 25 39.08 29.06 -10.39
N ALA A 26 38.89 29.07 -11.72
CA ALA A 26 37.57 29.21 -12.35
C ALA A 26 36.95 27.89 -12.86
N THR A 27 37.56 26.74 -12.57
CA THR A 27 37.02 25.43 -12.92
C THR A 27 36.67 24.56 -11.70
N ALA A 28 36.38 25.19 -10.57
CA ALA A 28 35.42 24.55 -9.66
C ALA A 28 34.06 24.66 -10.35
N ALA A 29 33.82 23.80 -11.35
CA ALA A 29 32.50 23.58 -11.91
C ALA A 29 31.59 23.36 -10.72
N LEU A 30 30.69 24.30 -10.48
CA LEU A 30 29.49 24.06 -9.68
C LEU A 30 28.89 22.80 -10.27
N ALA A 31 29.16 21.65 -9.65
CA ALA A 31 28.45 20.43 -9.92
C ALA A 31 26.99 20.77 -9.58
N GLN A 32 26.26 21.24 -10.60
CA GLN A 32 24.82 21.49 -10.48
C GLN A 32 24.23 20.18 -9.99
N SER A 33 23.85 20.16 -8.72
CA SER A 33 23.20 18.98 -8.15
C SER A 33 22.00 18.66 -9.02
N LYS A 34 21.94 17.46 -9.55
CA LYS A 34 20.78 17.02 -10.34
C LYS A 34 19.51 17.25 -9.52
N PRO A 35 18.38 17.61 -10.16
CA PRO A 35 17.12 17.77 -9.45
C PRO A 35 16.76 16.47 -8.69
N PRO A 36 16.17 16.55 -7.50
CA PRO A 36 15.86 15.37 -6.69
C PRO A 36 14.94 14.40 -7.45
N LEU A 37 15.04 13.11 -7.17
CA LEU A 37 14.06 12.12 -7.55
C LEU A 37 12.93 12.20 -6.54
N LYS A 38 11.77 12.71 -6.95
CA LYS A 38 10.60 12.84 -6.08
C LYS A 38 9.65 11.68 -6.23
N LEU A 39 9.24 11.10 -5.09
CA LEU A 39 8.23 10.04 -5.01
C LEU A 39 7.03 10.61 -4.24
N GLY A 40 5.83 10.50 -4.83
CA GLY A 40 4.62 11.15 -4.33
C GLY A 40 3.62 10.17 -3.73
N GLY A 41 3.27 10.35 -2.45
CA GLY A 41 2.18 9.64 -1.78
C GLY A 41 0.86 10.39 -1.92
N ILE A 42 -0.17 9.71 -2.37
CA ILE A 42 -1.54 10.24 -2.35
C ILE A 42 -2.30 9.44 -1.31
N LEU A 43 -2.42 9.99 -0.10
CA LEU A 43 -2.73 9.25 1.12
C LEU A 43 -4.04 9.71 1.74
N ASP A 44 -4.64 8.88 2.58
CA ASP A 44 -5.66 9.29 3.52
C ASP A 44 -5.00 9.66 4.85
N MET A 45 -4.71 10.94 5.07
CA MET A 45 -3.96 11.41 6.23
C MET A 45 -4.84 11.66 7.45
N SER A 46 -6.12 11.95 7.23
CA SER A 46 -7.04 12.45 8.28
C SER A 46 -8.40 11.77 8.28
N GLY A 47 -8.68 10.86 7.33
CA GLY A 47 -9.99 10.25 7.15
C GLY A 47 -10.08 8.82 7.68
N LEU A 48 -11.01 8.06 7.09
CA LEU A 48 -11.44 6.72 7.48
C LEU A 48 -10.30 5.70 7.50
N TYR A 49 -9.29 5.87 6.65
CA TYR A 49 -8.16 4.94 6.47
C TYR A 49 -6.82 5.51 6.96
N ALA A 50 -6.83 6.61 7.73
CA ALA A 50 -5.62 7.27 8.19
C ALA A 50 -4.69 6.34 9.01
N ASP A 51 -5.27 5.43 9.78
CA ASP A 51 -4.51 4.45 10.56
C ASP A 51 -3.95 3.29 9.71
N ILE A 52 -4.60 2.99 8.59
CA ILE A 52 -4.19 1.92 7.68
C ILE A 52 -3.05 2.36 6.77
N THR A 53 -3.09 3.60 6.30
CA THR A 53 -2.13 4.21 5.37
C THR A 53 -1.53 5.49 5.98
N GLY A 54 -1.96 6.66 5.59
CA GLY A 54 -1.68 7.96 6.21
C GLY A 54 -0.21 8.25 6.48
N ALA A 55 0.06 8.88 7.61
CA ALA A 55 1.42 9.24 8.04
C ALA A 55 2.35 8.01 8.21
N GLY A 56 1.78 6.82 8.46
CA GLY A 56 2.54 5.58 8.51
C GLY A 56 3.11 5.19 7.14
N SER A 57 2.34 5.33 6.07
CA SER A 57 2.80 5.10 4.69
C SER A 57 3.89 6.08 4.27
N GLU A 58 3.74 7.37 4.61
CA GLU A 58 4.79 8.36 4.37
C GLU A 58 6.07 8.02 5.13
N THR A 59 5.96 7.61 6.40
CA THR A 59 7.10 7.16 7.21
C THR A 59 7.77 5.94 6.61
N ALA A 60 7.01 4.95 6.14
CA ALA A 60 7.54 3.75 5.49
C ALA A 60 8.31 4.10 4.20
N ALA A 61 7.78 5.01 3.37
CA ALA A 61 8.47 5.50 2.17
C ALA A 61 9.79 6.22 2.51
N LYS A 62 9.79 7.07 3.55
CA LYS A 62 11.01 7.74 4.06
C LYS A 62 12.04 6.73 4.54
N MET A 63 11.62 5.72 5.31
CA MET A 63 12.52 4.65 5.78
C MET A 63 13.14 3.88 4.59
N ALA A 64 12.36 3.58 3.55
CA ALA A 64 12.87 2.92 2.35
C ALA A 64 13.92 3.77 1.63
N ALA A 65 13.68 5.06 1.47
CA ALA A 65 14.63 5.99 0.87
C ALA A 65 15.92 6.12 1.69
N GLU A 66 15.81 6.23 3.02
CA GLU A 66 16.96 6.29 3.95
C GLU A 66 17.80 5.00 3.88
N ASP A 67 17.15 3.82 3.95
CA ASP A 67 17.85 2.53 3.91
C ASP A 67 18.51 2.27 2.55
N PHE A 68 17.97 2.84 1.48
CA PHE A 68 18.58 2.80 0.16
C PHE A 68 19.84 3.70 0.07
N GLY A 69 20.04 4.62 1.01
CA GLY A 69 21.17 5.56 1.05
C GLY A 69 20.80 6.99 0.71
N GLY A 70 19.51 7.32 0.56
CA GLY A 70 19.02 8.68 0.34
C GLY A 70 19.27 9.27 -1.05
N GLU A 71 19.95 8.53 -1.95
CA GLU A 71 20.34 8.99 -3.27
C GLU A 71 20.33 7.86 -4.30
N VAL A 72 19.95 8.16 -5.54
CA VAL A 72 20.05 7.24 -6.69
C VAL A 72 20.40 8.03 -7.96
N LEU A 73 21.31 7.51 -8.78
CA LEU A 73 21.80 8.13 -10.03
C LEU A 73 22.35 9.56 -9.85
N GLY A 74 22.92 9.87 -8.67
CA GLY A 74 23.39 11.21 -8.32
C GLY A 74 22.26 12.21 -8.06
N ARG A 75 21.07 11.73 -7.70
CA ARG A 75 19.87 12.50 -7.36
C ARG A 75 19.42 12.15 -5.93
N LYS A 76 19.25 13.14 -5.07
CA LYS A 76 18.63 12.94 -3.75
C LYS A 76 17.21 12.38 -3.92
N VAL A 77 16.86 11.37 -3.14
CA VAL A 77 15.48 10.86 -3.08
C VAL A 77 14.66 11.75 -2.13
N GLU A 78 13.55 12.28 -2.62
CA GLU A 78 12.64 13.13 -1.86
C GLU A 78 11.25 12.49 -1.82
N ILE A 79 10.72 12.32 -0.61
CA ILE A 79 9.38 11.78 -0.37
C ILE A 79 8.45 12.96 -0.09
N VAL A 80 7.40 13.08 -0.90
CA VAL A 80 6.32 14.06 -0.72
C VAL A 80 5.01 13.32 -0.55
N ALA A 81 4.05 13.92 0.17
CA ALA A 81 2.75 13.33 0.41
C ALA A 81 1.64 14.40 0.42
N ALA A 82 0.44 14.01 0.02
CA ALA A 82 -0.74 14.85 0.10
C ALA A 82 -1.97 14.04 0.52
N ASP A 83 -2.88 14.70 1.25
CA ASP A 83 -4.13 14.13 1.73
C ASP A 83 -5.23 14.28 0.67
N HIS A 84 -5.79 13.16 0.22
CA HIS A 84 -6.91 13.15 -0.74
C HIS A 84 -8.28 13.20 -0.05
N LEU A 85 -8.34 13.23 1.28
CA LEU A 85 -9.60 13.30 2.05
C LEU A 85 -10.64 12.25 1.60
N ASN A 86 -10.19 11.12 1.10
CA ASN A 86 -11.00 10.05 0.50
C ASN A 86 -11.93 10.50 -0.64
N LYS A 87 -11.52 11.53 -1.43
CA LYS A 87 -12.24 12.09 -2.57
C LYS A 87 -11.50 11.80 -3.87
N ALA A 88 -12.16 11.13 -4.81
CA ALA A 88 -11.57 10.70 -6.08
C ALA A 88 -11.13 11.85 -6.99
N ASP A 89 -11.92 12.93 -7.04
CA ASP A 89 -11.63 14.15 -7.80
C ASP A 89 -10.41 14.89 -7.24
N LEU A 90 -10.30 14.97 -5.91
CA LEU A 90 -9.15 15.57 -5.26
C LEU A 90 -7.89 14.74 -5.49
N ALA A 91 -7.96 13.40 -5.40
CA ALA A 91 -6.83 12.52 -5.71
C ALA A 91 -6.34 12.69 -7.16
N ALA A 92 -7.26 12.80 -8.12
CA ALA A 92 -6.91 13.08 -9.51
C ALA A 92 -6.26 14.46 -9.68
N SER A 93 -6.73 15.47 -8.95
CA SER A 93 -6.13 16.81 -8.97
C SER A 93 -4.73 16.81 -8.38
N ILE A 94 -4.53 16.16 -7.23
CA ILE A 94 -3.23 15.98 -6.59
C ILE A 94 -2.26 15.24 -7.52
N ALA A 95 -2.72 14.15 -8.17
CA ALA A 95 -1.90 13.39 -9.10
C ALA A 95 -1.41 14.28 -10.28
N ARG A 96 -2.29 15.11 -10.86
CA ARG A 96 -1.90 16.06 -11.91
C ARG A 96 -0.85 17.03 -11.40
N ASP A 97 -1.08 17.67 -10.26
CA ASP A 97 -0.17 18.66 -9.71
C ASP A 97 1.21 18.05 -9.38
N MET A 98 1.24 16.88 -8.72
CA MET A 98 2.48 16.18 -8.41
C MET A 98 3.28 15.83 -9.67
N LEU A 99 2.61 15.31 -10.71
CA LEU A 99 3.27 14.83 -11.91
C LEU A 99 3.63 15.96 -12.89
N ASP A 100 2.78 16.99 -13.03
CA ASP A 100 2.96 18.05 -14.02
C ASP A 100 3.77 19.24 -13.49
N ASN A 101 3.61 19.59 -12.19
CA ASN A 101 4.16 20.83 -11.62
C ASN A 101 5.26 20.57 -10.59
N GLN A 102 5.15 19.51 -9.77
CA GLN A 102 6.11 19.25 -8.69
C GLN A 102 7.28 18.37 -9.11
N GLY A 103 7.23 17.74 -10.30
CA GLY A 103 8.29 16.87 -10.81
C GLY A 103 8.36 15.51 -10.11
N VAL A 104 7.25 15.01 -9.60
CA VAL A 104 7.13 13.64 -9.07
C VAL A 104 7.25 12.64 -10.22
N GLU A 105 8.04 11.59 -10.02
CA GLU A 105 8.32 10.59 -11.05
C GLU A 105 7.64 9.24 -10.81
N MET A 106 7.25 8.95 -9.56
CA MET A 106 6.49 7.75 -9.19
C MET A 106 5.48 8.09 -8.11
N LEU A 107 4.25 7.56 -8.21
CA LEU A 107 3.23 7.64 -7.18
C LEU A 107 3.22 6.36 -6.34
N TYR A 108 3.11 6.50 -5.02
CA TYR A 108 3.02 5.35 -4.12
C TYR A 108 1.76 5.40 -3.25
N ASP A 109 1.34 4.24 -2.81
CA ASP A 109 0.16 3.95 -1.98
C ASP A 109 -1.16 4.25 -2.70
N VAL A 110 -1.53 5.51 -2.88
CA VAL A 110 -2.79 5.99 -3.46
C VAL A 110 -3.99 5.33 -2.78
N ALA A 111 -4.08 5.55 -1.46
CA ALA A 111 -5.05 4.90 -0.59
C ALA A 111 -6.50 5.07 -1.06
N ALA A 112 -7.34 4.08 -0.76
CA ALA A 112 -8.71 3.88 -1.23
C ALA A 112 -8.85 3.58 -2.74
N SER A 113 -9.80 2.68 -3.07
CA SER A 113 -9.90 2.17 -4.45
C SER A 113 -10.46 3.20 -5.44
N ALA A 114 -11.42 4.05 -5.03
CA ALA A 114 -11.97 5.07 -5.91
C ALA A 114 -10.92 6.16 -6.24
N THR A 115 -10.12 6.56 -5.26
CA THR A 115 -9.02 7.52 -5.42
C THR A 115 -7.91 6.93 -6.30
N ALA A 116 -7.58 5.65 -6.10
CA ALA A 116 -6.57 4.94 -6.91
C ALA A 116 -6.98 4.81 -8.38
N LEU A 117 -8.24 4.48 -8.65
CA LEU A 117 -8.78 4.43 -10.01
C LEU A 117 -8.66 5.80 -10.69
N ALA A 118 -9.04 6.88 -10.01
CA ALA A 118 -8.99 8.23 -10.56
C ALA A 118 -7.56 8.75 -10.78
N ALA A 119 -6.68 8.62 -9.77
CA ALA A 119 -5.27 9.05 -9.87
C ALA A 119 -4.47 8.18 -10.84
N GLY A 120 -4.79 6.88 -10.92
CA GLY A 120 -4.17 5.94 -11.84
C GLY A 120 -4.36 6.31 -13.31
N GLU A 121 -5.56 6.77 -13.71
CA GLU A 121 -5.80 7.26 -15.08
C GLU A 121 -4.91 8.47 -15.42
N ILE A 122 -4.71 9.37 -14.43
CA ILE A 122 -3.82 10.52 -14.60
C ILE A 122 -2.37 10.08 -14.82
N ALA A 123 -1.89 9.13 -14.02
CA ALA A 123 -0.53 8.60 -14.12
C ALA A 123 -0.30 7.80 -15.41
N LYS A 124 -1.28 6.98 -15.82
CA LYS A 124 -1.25 6.23 -17.10
C LYS A 124 -1.12 7.16 -18.29
N ALA A 125 -1.89 8.23 -18.35
CA ALA A 125 -1.82 9.23 -19.41
C ALA A 125 -0.45 9.95 -19.51
N ARG A 126 0.37 9.87 -18.45
CA ARG A 126 1.71 10.48 -18.35
C ARG A 126 2.84 9.47 -18.39
N ASN A 127 2.53 8.21 -18.60
CA ASN A 127 3.50 7.11 -18.55
C ASN A 127 4.33 7.12 -17.26
N LYS A 128 3.66 7.29 -16.10
CA LYS A 128 4.31 7.31 -14.79
C LYS A 128 3.98 6.04 -14.01
N ILE A 129 4.97 5.57 -13.25
CA ILE A 129 4.81 4.38 -12.41
C ILE A 129 3.93 4.71 -11.22
N VAL A 130 3.00 3.80 -10.91
CA VAL A 130 2.18 3.83 -9.69
C VAL A 130 2.29 2.50 -8.97
N MET A 131 2.59 2.57 -7.67
CA MET A 131 2.68 1.41 -6.76
C MET A 131 1.51 1.47 -5.77
N TYR A 132 0.45 0.70 -6.03
CA TYR A 132 -0.74 0.64 -5.19
C TYR A 132 -0.52 -0.29 -3.99
N SER A 133 -0.47 0.25 -2.79
CA SER A 133 -0.28 -0.49 -1.53
C SER A 133 -1.56 -0.60 -0.70
N GLY A 134 -2.27 0.51 -0.52
CA GLY A 134 -3.49 0.57 0.29
C GLY A 134 -4.77 0.17 -0.43
N PRO A 135 -5.01 0.57 -1.69
CA PRO A 135 -6.26 0.25 -2.38
C PRO A 135 -6.35 -1.24 -2.73
N ALA A 136 -7.55 -1.83 -2.57
CA ALA A 136 -7.74 -3.27 -2.72
C ALA A 136 -8.57 -3.69 -3.94
N SER A 137 -9.25 -2.78 -4.65
CA SER A 137 -10.09 -3.17 -5.79
C SER A 137 -9.32 -3.98 -6.83
N ILE A 138 -9.79 -5.18 -7.13
CA ILE A 138 -9.18 -6.05 -8.15
C ILE A 138 -9.12 -5.38 -9.53
N ARG A 139 -9.94 -4.35 -9.78
CA ARG A 139 -9.90 -3.61 -11.06
C ARG A 139 -8.53 -3.03 -11.37
N LEU A 140 -7.73 -2.70 -10.35
CA LEU A 140 -6.39 -2.11 -10.51
C LEU A 140 -5.39 -3.04 -11.22
N SER A 141 -5.59 -4.37 -11.14
CA SER A 141 -4.85 -5.40 -11.88
C SER A 141 -5.71 -6.11 -12.93
N ASN A 142 -6.92 -5.64 -13.19
CA ASN A 142 -7.82 -6.09 -14.24
C ASN A 142 -8.12 -4.94 -15.20
N GLU A 143 -9.37 -4.48 -15.30
CA GLU A 143 -9.82 -3.51 -16.30
C GLU A 143 -9.07 -2.17 -16.26
N ALA A 144 -8.60 -1.76 -15.07
CA ALA A 144 -7.87 -0.50 -14.86
C ALA A 144 -6.35 -0.67 -14.84
N CYS A 145 -5.82 -1.86 -15.13
CA CYS A 145 -4.37 -2.07 -15.21
C CYS A 145 -3.72 -1.15 -16.25
N GLY A 146 -2.44 -0.96 -16.12
CA GLY A 146 -1.64 -0.18 -17.06
C GLY A 146 -0.20 -0.70 -17.15
N PRO A 147 0.56 -0.33 -18.20
CA PRO A 147 1.91 -0.83 -18.41
C PRO A 147 2.88 -0.46 -17.27
N TYR A 148 2.54 0.57 -16.49
CA TYR A 148 3.37 1.12 -15.42
C TYR A 148 2.64 1.14 -14.06
N THR A 149 1.61 0.32 -13.88
CA THR A 149 0.89 0.19 -12.60
C THR A 149 1.20 -1.14 -11.95
N VAL A 150 1.41 -1.12 -10.62
CA VAL A 150 1.63 -2.32 -9.81
C VAL A 150 0.65 -2.32 -8.65
N HIS A 151 -0.17 -3.37 -8.54
CA HIS A 151 -1.05 -3.62 -7.41
C HIS A 151 -0.31 -4.53 -6.43
N TYR A 152 0.19 -3.95 -5.30
CA TYR A 152 1.31 -4.53 -4.58
C TYR A 152 0.90 -5.45 -3.42
N ALA A 153 0.11 -4.97 -2.45
CA ALA A 153 -0.09 -5.68 -1.20
C ALA A 153 -1.13 -6.82 -1.30
N TYR A 154 -2.37 -6.48 -1.52
CA TYR A 154 -3.51 -7.40 -1.53
C TYR A 154 -4.55 -6.91 -2.54
N ASP A 155 -5.59 -7.70 -2.78
CA ASP A 155 -6.76 -7.28 -3.54
C ASP A 155 -8.04 -7.95 -3.03
N THR A 156 -9.19 -7.53 -3.55
CA THR A 156 -10.49 -8.04 -3.12
C THR A 156 -10.65 -9.53 -3.40
N PHE A 157 -10.02 -10.05 -4.45
CA PHE A 157 -10.03 -11.48 -4.73
C PHE A 157 -9.25 -12.27 -3.68
N ALA A 158 -8.03 -11.84 -3.35
CA ALA A 158 -7.21 -12.54 -2.36
C ALA A 158 -7.87 -12.52 -0.96
N GLN A 159 -8.46 -11.38 -0.58
CA GLN A 159 -9.20 -11.25 0.69
C GLN A 159 -10.39 -12.22 0.72
N ALA A 160 -11.18 -12.26 -0.33
CA ALA A 160 -12.32 -13.17 -0.47
C ALA A 160 -11.85 -14.64 -0.47
N ASN A 161 -10.81 -14.95 -1.23
CA ASN A 161 -10.33 -16.31 -1.40
C ASN A 161 -9.68 -16.89 -0.14
N VAL A 162 -9.02 -16.06 0.68
CA VAL A 162 -8.41 -16.51 1.93
C VAL A 162 -9.44 -16.53 3.06
N THR A 163 -10.06 -15.40 3.41
CA THR A 163 -10.99 -15.30 4.55
C THR A 163 -12.35 -15.94 4.24
N GLY A 164 -12.94 -15.66 3.08
CA GLY A 164 -14.24 -16.15 2.69
C GLY A 164 -14.25 -17.68 2.56
N LEU A 165 -13.27 -18.25 1.84
CA LEU A 165 -13.16 -19.69 1.67
C LEU A 165 -12.93 -20.41 3.00
N ALA A 166 -12.06 -19.88 3.88
CA ALA A 166 -11.80 -20.46 5.20
C ALA A 166 -13.08 -20.49 6.05
N THR A 167 -13.87 -19.41 5.99
CA THR A 167 -15.15 -19.32 6.73
C THR A 167 -16.17 -20.33 6.22
N VAL A 168 -16.33 -20.50 4.91
CA VAL A 168 -17.24 -21.53 4.33
C VAL A 168 -16.78 -22.93 4.71
N LYS A 169 -15.48 -23.24 4.57
CA LYS A 169 -14.91 -24.54 4.95
C LYS A 169 -15.07 -24.86 6.42
N SER A 170 -15.24 -23.88 7.27
CA SER A 170 -15.55 -24.06 8.71
C SER A 170 -17.04 -24.31 8.98
N GLY A 171 -17.88 -24.53 7.95
CA GLY A 171 -19.31 -24.87 8.08
C GLY A 171 -20.25 -23.66 8.12
N PHE A 172 -19.74 -22.45 7.87
CA PHE A 172 -20.52 -21.22 7.84
C PHE A 172 -20.91 -20.87 6.39
N GLU A 173 -21.95 -21.49 5.88
CA GLU A 173 -22.27 -21.55 4.45
C GLU A 173 -23.23 -20.46 3.98
N THR A 174 -24.05 -19.84 4.85
CA THR A 174 -25.02 -18.81 4.45
C THR A 174 -24.56 -17.43 4.87
N TRP A 175 -24.57 -16.49 3.90
CA TRP A 175 -23.97 -15.17 4.05
C TRP A 175 -24.96 -14.04 3.78
N TYR A 176 -24.78 -12.94 4.51
CA TYR A 176 -25.41 -11.65 4.26
C TYR A 176 -24.35 -10.57 4.37
N PHE A 177 -24.36 -9.58 3.46
CA PHE A 177 -23.28 -8.57 3.43
C PHE A 177 -23.71 -7.22 4.02
N LEU A 178 -22.78 -6.59 4.74
CA LEU A 178 -22.77 -5.13 5.00
C LEU A 178 -21.67 -4.51 4.15
N THR A 179 -22.07 -3.72 3.16
CA THR A 179 -21.17 -3.30 2.07
C THR A 179 -21.05 -1.79 2.03
N ALA A 180 -19.82 -1.29 2.11
CA ALA A 180 -19.54 0.12 1.87
C ALA A 180 -19.85 0.48 0.40
N ASP A 181 -20.72 1.48 0.17
CA ASP A 181 -21.26 1.77 -1.17
C ASP A 181 -20.30 2.59 -2.04
N TYR A 182 -19.15 1.97 -2.36
CA TYR A 182 -18.19 2.48 -3.33
C TYR A 182 -17.37 1.34 -3.96
N ALA A 183 -16.43 1.66 -4.88
CA ALA A 183 -15.72 0.67 -5.70
C ALA A 183 -15.15 -0.51 -4.91
N PHE A 184 -14.48 -0.26 -3.77
CA PHE A 184 -13.89 -1.32 -2.96
C PHE A 184 -14.92 -2.26 -2.36
N GLY A 185 -15.93 -1.73 -1.65
CA GLY A 185 -16.93 -2.56 -0.98
C GLY A 185 -17.72 -3.41 -1.97
N GLN A 186 -18.10 -2.84 -3.12
CA GLN A 186 -18.82 -3.52 -4.19
C GLN A 186 -17.97 -4.65 -4.81
N ASP A 187 -16.68 -4.41 -5.05
CA ASP A 187 -15.78 -5.44 -5.59
C ASP A 187 -15.55 -6.56 -4.56
N LEU A 188 -15.37 -6.21 -3.28
CA LEU A 188 -15.16 -7.18 -2.21
C LEU A 188 -16.38 -8.07 -1.97
N GLU A 189 -17.58 -7.49 -1.95
CA GLU A 189 -18.84 -8.26 -1.90
C GLU A 189 -18.97 -9.21 -3.08
N LYS A 190 -18.72 -8.71 -4.30
CA LYS A 190 -18.77 -9.50 -5.53
C LYS A 190 -17.79 -10.66 -5.52
N ASP A 191 -16.52 -10.40 -5.19
CA ASP A 191 -15.48 -11.42 -5.18
C ASP A 191 -15.76 -12.46 -4.08
N THR A 192 -16.21 -12.01 -2.89
CA THR A 192 -16.60 -12.93 -1.80
C THR A 192 -17.82 -13.75 -2.16
N THR A 193 -18.83 -13.15 -2.81
CA THR A 193 -20.00 -13.89 -3.32
C THR A 193 -19.57 -15.02 -4.26
N ASN A 194 -18.67 -14.73 -5.20
CA ASN A 194 -18.16 -15.74 -6.14
C ASN A 194 -17.43 -16.88 -5.42
N VAL A 195 -16.63 -16.56 -4.39
CA VAL A 195 -15.91 -17.56 -3.59
C VAL A 195 -16.89 -18.40 -2.77
N VAL A 196 -17.84 -17.77 -2.08
CA VAL A 196 -18.86 -18.45 -1.26
C VAL A 196 -19.66 -19.43 -2.10
N VAL A 197 -20.18 -18.98 -3.26
CA VAL A 197 -20.98 -19.83 -4.16
C VAL A 197 -20.15 -21.00 -4.73
N ARG A 198 -18.92 -20.71 -5.18
CA ARG A 198 -18.01 -21.76 -5.68
C ARG A 198 -17.65 -22.79 -4.60
N ALA A 199 -17.61 -22.40 -3.33
CA ALA A 199 -17.35 -23.28 -2.20
C ALA A 199 -18.61 -24.03 -1.71
N GLY A 200 -19.76 -23.89 -2.38
CA GLY A 200 -21.02 -24.56 -2.01
C GLY A 200 -21.88 -23.77 -1.03
N GLY A 201 -21.48 -22.55 -0.67
CA GLY A 201 -22.28 -21.69 0.20
C GLY A 201 -23.35 -20.91 -0.56
N LYS A 202 -24.12 -20.11 0.17
CA LYS A 202 -25.23 -19.31 -0.36
C LYS A 202 -25.22 -17.90 0.19
N VAL A 203 -25.39 -16.91 -0.68
CA VAL A 203 -25.60 -15.50 -0.30
C VAL A 203 -27.11 -15.24 -0.23
N LEU A 204 -27.58 -14.79 0.93
CA LEU A 204 -29.01 -14.51 1.17
C LEU A 204 -29.37 -13.07 0.84
N GLY A 205 -28.38 -12.18 0.64
CA GLY A 205 -28.55 -10.79 0.31
C GLY A 205 -27.45 -9.91 0.94
N GLY A 206 -27.69 -8.62 0.92
CA GLY A 206 -26.80 -7.63 1.50
C GLY A 206 -27.46 -6.26 1.56
N VAL A 207 -26.87 -5.37 2.34
CA VAL A 207 -27.27 -3.98 2.42
C VAL A 207 -26.04 -3.09 2.28
N LYS A 208 -26.20 -1.99 1.55
CA LYS A 208 -25.14 -1.00 1.35
C LYS A 208 -25.26 0.14 2.36
N HIS A 209 -24.12 0.61 2.83
CA HIS A 209 -24.02 1.76 3.71
C HIS A 209 -23.07 2.83 3.14
N PRO A 210 -23.30 4.11 3.42
CA PRO A 210 -22.38 5.19 3.07
C PRO A 210 -21.01 5.01 3.74
N LEU A 211 -19.96 5.60 3.16
CA LEU A 211 -18.67 5.75 3.85
C LEU A 211 -18.81 6.65 5.08
N ASN A 212 -18.00 6.40 6.11
CA ASN A 212 -18.04 7.08 7.40
C ASN A 212 -19.38 6.89 8.14
N THR A 213 -19.97 5.71 8.06
CA THR A 213 -21.18 5.38 8.82
C THR A 213 -20.84 5.27 10.31
N SER A 214 -21.46 6.11 11.10
CA SER A 214 -21.31 6.10 12.57
C SER A 214 -22.34 5.22 13.26
N ASP A 215 -23.53 5.04 12.68
CA ASP A 215 -24.63 4.22 13.22
C ASP A 215 -24.97 3.07 12.27
N PHE A 216 -24.65 1.86 12.70
CA PHE A 216 -24.92 0.61 11.98
C PHE A 216 -26.22 -0.08 12.39
N SER A 217 -27.02 0.49 13.32
CA SER A 217 -28.18 -0.16 13.93
C SER A 217 -29.16 -0.72 12.90
N SER A 218 -29.58 0.08 11.92
CA SER A 218 -30.52 -0.34 10.86
C SER A 218 -29.96 -1.41 9.94
N PHE A 219 -28.66 -1.36 9.63
CA PHE A 219 -27.96 -2.32 8.80
C PHE A 219 -27.80 -3.66 9.54
N LEU A 220 -27.46 -3.62 10.83
CA LEU A 220 -27.34 -4.80 11.68
C LEU A 220 -28.68 -5.50 11.91
N LEU A 221 -29.79 -4.76 12.05
CA LEU A 221 -31.14 -5.34 12.12
C LEU A 221 -31.51 -6.08 10.83
N GLN A 222 -31.15 -5.55 9.67
CA GLN A 222 -31.36 -6.25 8.39
C GLN A 222 -30.50 -7.53 8.32
N ALA A 223 -29.23 -7.45 8.71
CA ALA A 223 -28.36 -8.61 8.79
C ALA A 223 -28.92 -9.68 9.75
N GLN A 224 -29.38 -9.29 10.92
CA GLN A 224 -29.99 -10.20 11.90
C GLN A 224 -31.26 -10.88 11.33
N SER A 225 -32.11 -10.09 10.66
CA SER A 225 -33.37 -10.56 10.07
C SER A 225 -33.14 -11.53 8.91
N SER A 226 -32.00 -11.48 8.24
CA SER A 226 -31.60 -12.41 7.16
C SER A 226 -31.42 -13.85 7.64
N LYS A 227 -31.15 -14.05 8.94
CA LYS A 227 -30.82 -15.35 9.54
C LYS A 227 -29.63 -16.06 8.88
N ALA A 228 -28.78 -15.33 8.15
CA ALA A 228 -27.54 -15.86 7.61
C ALA A 228 -26.62 -16.30 8.74
N LYS A 229 -25.84 -17.35 8.56
CA LYS A 229 -24.84 -17.78 9.55
C LYS A 229 -23.68 -16.81 9.66
N VAL A 230 -23.39 -16.07 8.57
CA VAL A 230 -22.29 -15.11 8.47
C VAL A 230 -22.79 -13.75 8.04
N VAL A 231 -22.32 -12.72 8.72
CA VAL A 231 -22.40 -11.34 8.26
C VAL A 231 -21.02 -10.95 7.72
N GLY A 232 -20.90 -10.88 6.40
CA GLY A 232 -19.69 -10.46 5.71
C GLY A 232 -19.56 -8.95 5.72
N LEU A 233 -18.49 -8.43 6.31
CA LEU A 233 -18.22 -7.00 6.35
C LEU A 233 -17.36 -6.62 5.14
N ALA A 234 -18.01 -6.16 4.06
CA ALA A 234 -17.36 -5.65 2.87
C ALA A 234 -17.07 -4.15 2.99
N ASN A 235 -16.36 -3.79 4.06
CA ASN A 235 -15.90 -2.46 4.42
C ASN A 235 -14.51 -2.53 5.07
N ALA A 236 -13.94 -1.42 5.53
CA ALA A 236 -12.62 -1.35 6.15
C ALA A 236 -12.51 -0.15 7.10
N GLY A 237 -11.46 -0.14 7.94
CA GLY A 237 -11.14 0.97 8.84
C GLY A 237 -12.28 1.31 9.80
N GLY A 238 -12.58 2.59 9.97
CA GLY A 238 -13.60 3.06 10.93
C GLY A 238 -14.97 2.42 10.73
N ASP A 239 -15.40 2.14 9.50
CA ASP A 239 -16.69 1.47 9.23
C ASP A 239 -16.68 0.02 9.74
N THR A 240 -15.59 -0.73 9.53
CA THR A 240 -15.44 -2.09 10.07
C THR A 240 -15.39 -2.08 11.60
N ILE A 241 -14.63 -1.16 12.20
CA ILE A 241 -14.53 -0.99 13.66
C ILE A 241 -15.91 -0.74 14.27
N ASN A 242 -16.67 0.21 13.70
CA ASN A 242 -18.02 0.55 14.19
C ASN A 242 -19.00 -0.60 14.02
N ALA A 243 -18.98 -1.28 12.86
CA ALA A 243 -19.82 -2.44 12.59
C ALA A 243 -19.57 -3.57 13.60
N ILE A 244 -18.31 -3.91 13.89
CA ILE A 244 -17.95 -4.97 14.84
C ILE A 244 -18.38 -4.59 16.27
N LYS A 245 -18.08 -3.36 16.72
CA LYS A 245 -18.46 -2.91 18.07
C LYS A 245 -19.97 -2.94 18.27
N GLN A 246 -20.72 -2.36 17.35
CA GLN A 246 -22.17 -2.28 17.43
C GLN A 246 -22.82 -3.68 17.28
N ALA A 247 -22.29 -4.56 16.43
CA ALA A 247 -22.78 -5.94 16.35
C ALA A 247 -22.63 -6.68 17.69
N ALA A 248 -21.55 -6.45 18.42
CA ALA A 248 -21.35 -7.01 19.75
C ALA A 248 -22.34 -6.42 20.79
N GLU A 249 -22.57 -5.10 20.78
CA GLU A 249 -23.53 -4.40 21.61
C GLU A 249 -24.97 -4.89 21.36
N PHE A 250 -25.37 -5.07 20.12
CA PHE A 250 -26.65 -5.65 19.71
C PHE A 250 -26.78 -7.15 20.05
N GLY A 251 -25.68 -7.78 20.48
CA GLY A 251 -25.67 -9.21 20.78
C GLY A 251 -25.77 -10.11 19.55
N LEU A 252 -25.49 -9.60 18.36
CA LEU A 252 -25.55 -10.34 17.08
C LEU A 252 -24.65 -11.59 17.10
N THR A 253 -23.51 -11.49 17.78
CA THR A 253 -22.48 -12.54 17.87
C THR A 253 -22.56 -13.40 19.13
N ARG A 254 -23.62 -13.29 19.92
CA ARG A 254 -23.82 -14.13 21.12
C ARG A 254 -23.95 -15.61 20.75
N SER A 255 -23.78 -16.50 21.74
CA SER A 255 -23.83 -17.94 21.54
C SER A 255 -25.06 -18.36 20.71
N GLY A 256 -24.85 -19.05 19.60
CA GLY A 256 -25.88 -19.37 18.61
C GLY A 256 -26.25 -18.24 17.64
N GLY A 257 -25.63 -17.07 17.75
CA GLY A 257 -25.81 -15.92 16.83
C GLY A 257 -25.03 -16.05 15.52
N GLN A 258 -25.03 -14.95 14.78
CA GLN A 258 -24.32 -14.85 13.51
C GLN A 258 -22.82 -14.64 13.73
N LYS A 259 -21.99 -15.23 12.89
CA LYS A 259 -20.55 -14.97 12.86
C LYS A 259 -20.25 -13.72 12.03
N LEU A 260 -19.43 -12.82 12.53
CA LEU A 260 -18.87 -11.75 11.71
C LEU A 260 -17.67 -12.26 10.91
N SER A 261 -17.55 -11.82 9.66
CA SER A 261 -16.41 -12.05 8.80
C SER A 261 -15.93 -10.70 8.25
N PRO A 262 -15.01 -10.01 8.94
CA PRO A 262 -14.38 -8.83 8.39
C PRO A 262 -13.48 -9.26 7.24
N LEU A 263 -13.80 -8.79 6.03
CA LEU A 263 -13.12 -9.23 4.82
C LEU A 263 -11.85 -8.43 4.54
N LEU A 264 -11.70 -7.26 5.16
CA LEU A 264 -10.45 -6.51 5.21
C LEU A 264 -10.35 -5.79 6.56
N ALA A 265 -9.47 -6.24 7.41
CA ALA A 265 -9.19 -5.61 8.68
C ALA A 265 -7.70 -5.78 9.03
N PHE A 266 -7.16 -4.84 9.78
CA PHE A 266 -5.76 -4.73 10.11
C PHE A 266 -5.54 -4.78 11.63
N VAL A 267 -4.29 -4.97 12.03
CA VAL A 267 -3.92 -5.01 13.45
C VAL A 267 -4.35 -3.75 14.23
N THR A 268 -4.38 -2.59 13.56
CA THR A 268 -4.87 -1.33 14.11
C THR A 268 -6.37 -1.32 14.34
N ASP A 269 -7.14 -1.98 13.49
CA ASP A 269 -8.58 -2.11 13.65
C ASP A 269 -8.91 -3.02 14.85
N ILE A 270 -8.16 -4.11 14.99
CA ILE A 270 -8.31 -5.04 16.13
C ILE A 270 -7.94 -4.36 17.46
N ASP A 271 -6.89 -3.53 17.49
CA ASP A 271 -6.56 -2.71 18.66
C ASP A 271 -7.72 -1.77 19.04
N SER A 272 -8.32 -1.14 18.03
CA SER A 272 -9.44 -0.21 18.20
C SER A 272 -10.74 -0.88 18.63
N VAL A 273 -11.02 -2.09 18.13
CA VAL A 273 -12.18 -2.91 18.52
C VAL A 273 -12.00 -3.46 19.93
N GLY A 274 -10.78 -3.81 20.27
CA GLY A 274 -10.43 -4.51 21.50
C GLY A 274 -10.51 -6.03 21.38
N LEU A 275 -9.50 -6.69 21.95
CA LEU A 275 -9.27 -8.12 21.77
C LEU A 275 -10.45 -8.97 22.27
N ALA A 276 -11.11 -8.57 23.36
CA ALA A 276 -12.27 -9.30 23.91
C ALA A 276 -13.45 -9.36 22.93
N THR A 277 -13.67 -8.30 22.16
CA THR A 277 -14.73 -8.22 21.14
C THR A 277 -14.32 -8.91 19.83
N ALA A 278 -13.05 -8.80 19.46
CA ALA A 278 -12.54 -9.28 18.18
C ALA A 278 -12.09 -10.76 18.21
N GLN A 279 -11.97 -11.41 19.38
CA GLN A 279 -11.48 -12.78 19.50
C GLN A 279 -12.20 -13.77 18.57
N GLY A 280 -11.44 -14.64 17.91
CA GLY A 280 -11.98 -15.66 17.01
C GLY A 280 -12.39 -15.16 15.62
N LEU A 281 -12.22 -13.86 15.30
CA LEU A 281 -12.35 -13.37 13.94
C LEU A 281 -11.25 -13.95 13.06
N LEU A 282 -11.60 -14.33 11.82
CA LEU A 282 -10.65 -14.77 10.81
C LEU A 282 -10.28 -13.59 9.92
N LEU A 283 -9.00 -13.43 9.65
CA LEU A 283 -8.45 -12.32 8.88
C LEU A 283 -7.47 -12.85 7.83
N ALA A 284 -7.49 -12.25 6.65
CA ALA A 284 -6.44 -12.42 5.64
C ALA A 284 -5.53 -11.20 5.67
N GLU A 285 -4.23 -11.42 5.83
CA GLU A 285 -3.22 -10.36 5.85
C GLU A 285 -2.06 -10.70 4.90
N ALA A 286 -1.48 -9.68 4.30
CA ALA A 286 -0.26 -9.79 3.49
C ALA A 286 1.00 -9.66 4.36
N PHE A 287 0.87 -9.16 5.58
CA PHE A 287 1.97 -8.90 6.50
C PHE A 287 1.45 -8.86 7.94
N TYR A 288 2.24 -9.38 8.86
CA TYR A 288 2.03 -9.17 10.30
C TYR A 288 3.38 -8.87 10.96
N TRP A 289 3.38 -7.91 11.88
CA TRP A 289 4.61 -7.42 12.51
C TRP A 289 5.43 -8.51 13.22
N ASP A 290 4.78 -9.52 13.76
CA ASP A 290 5.38 -10.65 14.50
C ASP A 290 5.32 -11.98 13.71
N LEU A 291 5.47 -11.93 12.38
CA LEU A 291 5.45 -13.13 11.55
C LEU A 291 6.78 -13.89 11.59
N ASN A 292 7.91 -13.18 11.53
CA ASN A 292 9.26 -13.74 11.55
C ASN A 292 10.29 -12.67 12.01
N ASP A 293 11.57 -13.02 12.04
CA ASP A 293 12.62 -12.10 12.51
C ASP A 293 12.75 -10.84 11.66
N ASP A 294 12.61 -10.94 10.34
CA ASP A 294 12.71 -9.78 9.45
C ASP A 294 11.53 -8.81 9.64
N THR A 295 10.31 -9.35 9.78
CA THR A 295 9.13 -8.51 10.05
C THR A 295 9.25 -7.83 11.42
N ARG A 296 9.76 -8.53 12.43
CA ARG A 296 10.04 -7.95 13.76
C ARG A 296 11.09 -6.86 13.71
N ALA A 297 12.19 -7.09 13.00
CA ALA A 297 13.29 -6.11 12.87
C ALA A 297 12.82 -4.82 12.18
N PHE A 298 12.09 -4.92 11.09
CA PHE A 298 11.48 -3.78 10.41
C PHE A 298 10.48 -3.07 11.32
N SER A 299 9.57 -3.81 11.92
CA SER A 299 8.49 -3.26 12.75
C SER A 299 9.01 -2.54 13.99
N LYS A 300 10.09 -3.02 14.60
CA LYS A 300 10.75 -2.32 15.72
C LYS A 300 11.15 -0.91 15.33
N ARG A 301 11.83 -0.73 14.20
CA ARG A 301 12.26 0.57 13.68
C ARG A 301 11.07 1.46 13.29
N PHE A 302 10.02 0.87 12.74
CA PHE A 302 8.80 1.59 12.41
C PHE A 302 8.08 2.10 13.67
N VAL A 303 7.96 1.26 14.71
CA VAL A 303 7.34 1.62 15.99
C VAL A 303 8.09 2.76 16.70
N GLU A 304 9.41 2.84 16.58
CA GLU A 304 10.18 3.96 17.11
C GLU A 304 9.73 5.31 16.55
N ARG A 305 9.22 5.33 15.30
CA ARG A 305 8.77 6.54 14.59
C ARG A 305 7.26 6.78 14.71
N VAL A 306 6.45 5.74 14.50
CA VAL A 306 4.97 5.84 14.39
C VAL A 306 4.26 5.50 15.71
N LYS A 307 4.97 4.88 16.68
CA LYS A 307 4.47 4.47 18.01
C LYS A 307 3.42 3.34 17.97
N ARG A 308 3.28 2.66 16.83
CA ARG A 308 2.45 1.46 16.65
C ARG A 308 3.06 0.57 15.55
N PRO A 309 2.74 -0.73 15.50
CA PRO A 309 3.18 -1.61 14.42
C PRO A 309 2.65 -1.16 13.06
N PRO A 310 3.38 -1.44 11.98
CA PRO A 310 2.90 -1.18 10.62
C PRO A 310 1.75 -2.12 10.26
N THR A 311 0.80 -1.61 9.47
CA THR A 311 -0.17 -2.43 8.75
C THR A 311 0.48 -3.08 7.53
N ALA A 312 -0.21 -4.04 6.90
CA ALA A 312 0.23 -4.63 5.64
C ALA A 312 0.38 -3.56 4.52
N ALA A 313 -0.50 -2.55 4.49
CA ALA A 313 -0.39 -1.44 3.54
C ALA A 313 0.90 -0.63 3.76
N GLN A 314 1.18 -0.25 4.99
CA GLN A 314 2.38 0.53 5.34
C GLN A 314 3.68 -0.26 5.11
N ALA A 315 3.71 -1.54 5.49
CA ALA A 315 4.85 -2.41 5.24
C ALA A 315 5.11 -2.59 3.73
N SER A 316 4.05 -2.73 2.93
CA SER A 316 4.17 -2.85 1.48
C SER A 316 4.65 -1.56 0.80
N VAL A 317 4.38 -0.38 1.37
CA VAL A 317 4.96 0.89 0.88
C VAL A 317 6.48 0.87 1.01
N TYR A 318 7.01 0.45 2.16
CA TYR A 318 8.47 0.30 2.32
C TYR A 318 9.06 -0.64 1.27
N SER A 319 8.45 -1.82 1.09
CA SER A 319 8.90 -2.82 0.12
C SER A 319 8.83 -2.29 -1.32
N SER A 320 7.70 -1.68 -1.71
CA SER A 320 7.47 -1.18 -3.08
C SER A 320 8.41 -0.02 -3.45
N VAL A 321 8.63 0.92 -2.54
CA VAL A 321 9.58 2.03 -2.74
C VAL A 321 11.01 1.49 -2.81
N SER A 322 11.39 0.53 -1.95
CA SER A 322 12.70 -0.11 -1.99
C SER A 322 12.93 -0.84 -3.31
N HIS A 323 11.92 -1.58 -3.79
CA HIS A 323 11.97 -2.29 -5.08
C HIS A 323 12.10 -1.34 -6.26
N TYR A 324 11.33 -0.24 -6.27
CA TYR A 324 11.44 0.81 -7.27
C TYR A 324 12.85 1.44 -7.31
N LEU A 325 13.42 1.82 -6.17
CA LEU A 325 14.75 2.44 -6.11
C LEU A 325 15.85 1.48 -6.57
N LYS A 326 15.76 0.19 -6.21
CA LYS A 326 16.65 -0.86 -6.73
C LYS A 326 16.54 -0.97 -8.25
N ALA A 327 15.33 -0.93 -8.80
CA ALA A 327 15.09 -1.00 -10.24
C ALA A 327 15.61 0.24 -10.98
N VAL A 328 15.41 1.45 -10.44
CA VAL A 328 15.98 2.70 -10.99
C VAL A 328 17.50 2.62 -11.05
N LYS A 329 18.15 2.13 -9.97
CA LYS A 329 19.61 1.96 -9.93
C LYS A 329 20.08 0.96 -10.99
N ALA A 330 19.41 -0.18 -11.12
CA ALA A 330 19.79 -1.22 -12.07
C ALA A 330 19.52 -0.82 -13.53
N ALA A 331 18.43 -0.09 -13.79
CA ALA A 331 18.11 0.44 -15.12
C ALA A 331 19.01 1.62 -15.53
N GLY A 332 19.66 2.29 -14.58
CA GLY A 332 20.48 3.48 -14.84
C GLY A 332 19.67 4.70 -15.31
N THR A 333 18.35 4.68 -15.16
CA THR A 333 17.42 5.71 -15.63
C THR A 333 16.15 5.71 -14.76
N THR A 334 15.37 6.81 -14.85
CA THR A 334 14.02 6.90 -14.27
C THR A 334 12.92 6.72 -15.34
N ASP A 335 13.28 6.36 -16.59
CA ASP A 335 12.32 6.03 -17.63
C ASP A 335 11.38 4.89 -17.17
N ALA A 336 10.08 5.13 -17.25
CA ALA A 336 9.10 4.21 -16.68
C ALA A 336 9.13 2.82 -17.34
N ALA A 337 9.38 2.74 -18.65
CA ALA A 337 9.42 1.45 -19.36
C ALA A 337 10.66 0.64 -18.97
N ALA A 338 11.83 1.28 -18.90
CA ALA A 338 13.07 0.64 -18.48
C ALA A 338 13.01 0.18 -17.03
N VAL A 339 12.51 1.02 -16.12
CA VAL A 339 12.37 0.70 -14.69
C VAL A 339 11.35 -0.43 -14.49
N MET A 340 10.17 -0.37 -15.12
CA MET A 340 9.15 -1.41 -15.00
C MET A 340 9.62 -2.76 -15.53
N LYS A 341 10.41 -2.76 -16.61
CA LYS A 341 11.03 -4.01 -17.11
C LYS A 341 11.89 -4.65 -16.02
N VAL A 342 12.80 -3.88 -15.41
CA VAL A 342 13.67 -4.38 -14.32
C VAL A 342 12.83 -4.84 -13.13
N MET A 343 11.80 -4.09 -12.73
CA MET A 343 10.92 -4.46 -11.63
C MET A 343 10.23 -5.80 -11.85
N LYS A 344 9.77 -6.09 -13.08
CA LYS A 344 9.11 -7.36 -13.42
C LYS A 344 10.09 -8.54 -13.52
N GLU A 345 11.33 -8.28 -13.95
CA GLU A 345 12.38 -9.28 -14.07
C GLU A 345 13.08 -9.61 -12.74
N THR A 346 12.99 -8.71 -11.75
CA THR A 346 13.63 -8.87 -10.45
C THR A 346 12.62 -9.32 -9.40
N PRO A 347 12.81 -10.47 -8.75
CA PRO A 347 11.95 -10.87 -7.63
C PRO A 347 12.00 -9.86 -6.48
N VAL A 348 10.87 -9.66 -5.82
CA VAL A 348 10.82 -8.96 -4.53
C VAL A 348 11.22 -9.94 -3.45
N ASP A 349 12.31 -9.65 -2.77
CA ASP A 349 12.81 -10.46 -1.66
C ASP A 349 13.26 -9.54 -0.52
N ASP A 350 12.38 -9.37 0.45
CA ASP A 350 12.57 -8.51 1.61
C ASP A 350 11.67 -8.96 2.79
N MET A 351 11.48 -8.09 3.77
CA MET A 351 10.65 -8.38 4.95
C MET A 351 9.16 -8.53 4.64
N PHE A 352 8.69 -8.01 3.49
CA PHE A 352 7.28 -8.09 3.10
C PHE A 352 6.96 -9.34 2.27
N ALA A 353 7.85 -9.71 1.35
CA ALA A 353 7.65 -10.86 0.47
C ALA A 353 8.92 -11.64 0.24
N ARG A 354 8.81 -12.96 0.08
CA ARG A 354 9.86 -13.86 -0.41
C ARG A 354 9.52 -14.30 -1.83
N ASN A 355 10.47 -14.09 -2.76
CA ASN A 355 10.28 -14.40 -4.18
C ASN A 355 9.01 -13.81 -4.80
N GLY A 356 8.56 -12.64 -4.34
CA GLY A 356 7.42 -11.93 -4.89
C GLY A 356 7.64 -11.59 -6.35
N LYS A 357 6.60 -11.71 -7.20
CA LYS A 357 6.70 -11.47 -8.64
C LYS A 357 5.63 -10.52 -9.13
N ILE A 358 6.02 -9.51 -9.88
CA ILE A 358 5.11 -8.61 -10.58
C ILE A 358 4.76 -9.24 -11.93
N ARG A 359 3.48 -9.59 -12.13
CA ARG A 359 2.96 -10.22 -13.35
C ARG A 359 2.70 -9.20 -14.47
N GLU A 360 2.30 -9.68 -15.64
CA GLU A 360 1.94 -8.86 -16.79
C GLU A 360 0.78 -7.89 -16.49
N ASP A 361 -0.22 -8.33 -15.71
CA ASP A 361 -1.35 -7.52 -15.25
C ASP A 361 -1.01 -6.53 -14.14
N GLY A 362 0.26 -6.44 -13.74
CA GLY A 362 0.73 -5.57 -12.67
C GLY A 362 0.45 -6.09 -11.26
N ARG A 363 -0.16 -7.28 -11.07
CA ARG A 363 -0.30 -7.87 -9.74
C ARG A 363 1.04 -8.37 -9.22
N MET A 364 1.48 -7.89 -8.06
CA MET A 364 2.60 -8.46 -7.32
C MET A 364 2.09 -9.67 -6.53
N VAL A 365 2.52 -10.87 -6.92
CA VAL A 365 2.11 -12.15 -6.33
C VAL A 365 3.10 -12.55 -5.26
N HIS A 366 2.60 -12.83 -4.07
CA HIS A 366 3.33 -13.25 -2.88
C HIS A 366 2.41 -14.05 -1.96
N ASP A 367 2.92 -14.65 -0.91
CA ASP A 367 2.12 -15.41 0.04
C ASP A 367 1.18 -14.49 0.82
N MET A 368 -0.02 -15.00 1.11
CA MET A 368 -0.99 -14.40 2.03
C MET A 368 -1.12 -15.27 3.27
N TYR A 369 -1.55 -14.68 4.37
CA TYR A 369 -1.62 -15.35 5.65
C TYR A 369 -3.05 -15.33 6.19
N LEU A 370 -3.55 -16.49 6.61
CA LEU A 370 -4.81 -16.60 7.35
C LEU A 370 -4.49 -16.59 8.84
N PHE A 371 -5.08 -15.64 9.54
CA PHE A 371 -4.97 -15.50 10.99
C PHE A 371 -6.31 -15.67 11.69
N GLU A 372 -6.25 -16.07 12.95
CA GLU A 372 -7.33 -15.96 13.93
C GLU A 372 -6.94 -14.92 14.99
N VAL A 373 -7.87 -14.05 15.34
CA VAL A 373 -7.67 -13.11 16.44
C VAL A 373 -7.67 -13.89 17.76
N LYS A 374 -6.60 -13.74 18.53
CA LYS A 374 -6.38 -14.40 19.83
C LYS A 374 -7.45 -14.04 20.85
N LYS A 375 -7.68 -14.92 21.78
CA LYS A 375 -8.39 -14.59 23.03
C LYS A 375 -7.51 -13.70 23.90
N PRO A 376 -8.09 -12.87 24.78
CA PRO A 376 -7.31 -12.07 25.73
C PRO A 376 -6.30 -12.88 26.55
N SER A 377 -6.64 -14.12 26.91
CA SER A 377 -5.75 -15.02 27.66
C SER A 377 -4.57 -15.58 26.85
N GLU A 378 -4.60 -15.48 25.53
CA GLU A 378 -3.54 -15.96 24.62
C GLU A 378 -2.56 -14.84 24.21
N SER A 379 -2.96 -13.58 24.38
CA SER A 379 -2.15 -12.40 24.08
C SER A 379 -1.16 -12.11 25.21
N LYS A 380 0.12 -11.94 24.88
CA LYS A 380 1.20 -11.68 25.84
C LYS A 380 1.46 -10.20 26.06
N ALA A 381 1.06 -9.34 25.09
CA ALA A 381 1.28 -7.91 25.15
C ALA A 381 0.34 -7.20 24.16
N ARG A 382 0.22 -5.86 24.26
CA ARG A 382 -0.47 -5.07 23.24
C ARG A 382 0.16 -5.34 21.86
N TRP A 383 -0.69 -5.49 20.83
CA TRP A 383 -0.36 -5.83 19.44
C TRP A 383 -0.07 -7.32 19.18
N ASP A 384 0.06 -8.17 20.20
CA ASP A 384 0.15 -9.61 20.04
C ASP A 384 -1.25 -10.22 19.89
N TYR A 385 -1.90 -9.93 18.74
CA TYR A 385 -3.31 -10.21 18.54
C TYR A 385 -3.61 -11.40 17.65
N TYR A 386 -2.63 -11.87 16.87
CA TYR A 386 -2.88 -12.85 15.83
C TYR A 386 -2.21 -14.18 16.08
N LYS A 387 -2.95 -15.24 15.76
CA LYS A 387 -2.47 -16.61 15.67
C LYS A 387 -2.49 -17.03 14.21
N LEU A 388 -1.34 -17.35 13.65
CA LEU A 388 -1.22 -17.84 12.28
C LEU A 388 -1.89 -19.22 12.17
N LEU A 389 -2.87 -19.35 11.26
CA LEU A 389 -3.55 -20.60 10.96
C LEU A 389 -2.99 -21.25 9.70
N ALA A 390 -2.70 -20.45 8.65
CA ALA A 390 -2.17 -20.96 7.40
C ALA A 390 -1.39 -19.89 6.64
N THR A 391 -0.36 -20.31 5.90
CA THR A 391 0.25 -19.56 4.82
C THR A 391 -0.36 -20.06 3.52
N ILE A 392 -0.91 -19.14 2.73
CA ILE A 392 -1.54 -19.44 1.44
C ILE A 392 -0.58 -18.99 0.35
N PRO A 393 -0.03 -19.91 -0.46
CA PRO A 393 0.87 -19.55 -1.55
C PRO A 393 0.24 -18.53 -2.51
N GLY A 394 1.04 -17.61 -3.01
CA GLY A 394 0.54 -16.52 -3.83
C GLY A 394 -0.24 -16.97 -5.08
N ASN A 395 0.14 -18.07 -5.72
CA ASN A 395 -0.59 -18.64 -6.85
C ASN A 395 -1.97 -19.21 -6.47
N GLU A 396 -2.21 -19.49 -5.20
CA GLU A 396 -3.51 -19.92 -4.67
C GLU A 396 -4.31 -18.75 -4.10
N ALA A 397 -3.63 -17.75 -3.54
CA ALA A 397 -4.26 -16.59 -2.93
C ALA A 397 -4.85 -15.62 -3.96
N PHE A 398 -4.06 -15.28 -4.99
CA PHE A 398 -4.44 -14.29 -6.01
C PHE A 398 -5.15 -14.91 -7.21
N GLN A 399 -5.91 -14.07 -7.93
CA GLN A 399 -6.60 -14.50 -9.15
C GLN A 399 -5.60 -15.11 -10.15
N PRO A 400 -5.88 -16.29 -10.74
CA PRO A 400 -5.08 -16.83 -11.84
C PRO A 400 -4.95 -15.84 -13.00
N LEU A 401 -3.76 -15.78 -13.63
CA LEU A 401 -3.49 -14.81 -14.70
C LEU A 401 -4.43 -14.98 -15.90
N GLU A 402 -4.81 -16.23 -16.20
CA GLU A 402 -5.72 -16.61 -17.30
C GLU A 402 -7.14 -16.02 -17.08
N ALA A 403 -7.51 -15.77 -15.84
CA ALA A 403 -8.78 -15.15 -15.48
C ALA A 403 -8.72 -13.61 -15.44
N SER A 404 -7.53 -13.04 -15.62
CA SER A 404 -7.35 -11.59 -15.64
C SER A 404 -8.10 -10.93 -16.80
N ARG A 405 -8.72 -9.78 -16.51
CA ARG A 405 -9.37 -8.91 -17.50
C ARG A 405 -8.50 -7.73 -17.90
N CYS A 406 -7.23 -7.77 -17.54
CA CYS A 406 -6.26 -6.75 -17.93
C CYS A 406 -6.02 -6.83 -19.46
N PRO A 407 -6.17 -5.70 -20.19
CA PRO A 407 -5.93 -5.69 -21.65
C PRO A 407 -4.48 -5.99 -22.05
N LEU A 408 -3.53 -5.95 -21.11
CA LEU A 408 -2.13 -6.26 -21.36
C LEU A 408 -1.82 -7.76 -21.36
N VAL A 409 -2.71 -8.57 -20.79
CA VAL A 409 -2.56 -10.03 -20.74
C VAL A 409 -3.04 -10.61 -22.08
N LYS A 410 -2.12 -11.22 -22.80
CA LYS A 410 -2.44 -11.95 -24.04
C LYS A 410 -3.19 -13.23 -23.68
N LYS A 411 -4.38 -13.39 -24.22
CA LYS A 411 -5.19 -14.62 -24.12
C LYS A 411 -4.85 -15.59 -25.22
#